data_0964f3930d0ca00b875412558377f755
#
_entry.id   0964f3930d0ca00b875412558377f755
#
_cell.length_a   1.000
_cell.length_b   1.000
_cell.length_c   1.000
_cell.angle_alpha   90.00
_cell.angle_beta   90.00
_cell.angle_gamma   90.00
#
_symmetry.space_group_name_H-M   'P 1'
#
loop_
_entity.id
_entity.type
_entity.pdbx_description
1 polymer ?
#
loop_
_entity_poly.entity_id
_entity_poly.type
_entity_poly.pdbx_seq_one_letter_code
_entity_poly.pdbx_strand_id
1 'polypeptide(L)'
;MAKRKITTPEFIPVTKSLMTSAIKIYSTWKKLDGQIDAISTRGINFPGELSELFACYALQLKWKKGGQGDAYDPKRDRIIEVKGSASYKDDLSSFSPSETFAELIFVKVDKDNDKAYIYETGVDSTELKKIYVNATETVGDHQAAGKRPRFSVERKIIRANGLKPTYELDIIAKVVTKL
;
A
#
# COMPACT_ATOMS: atom_id res chain seq x y z
N MET A 1 -5.97 -18.40 -31.41
CA MET A 1 -5.67 -17.54 -30.25
C MET A 1 -5.06 -18.41 -29.18
N ALA A 2 -3.79 -18.20 -28.84
CA ALA A 2 -3.10 -18.95 -27.80
C ALA A 2 -3.68 -18.57 -26.42
N LYS A 3 -4.21 -19.54 -25.67
CA LYS A 3 -4.64 -19.34 -24.29
C LYS A 3 -3.42 -18.91 -23.46
N ARG A 4 -3.45 -17.69 -22.93
CA ARG A 4 -2.44 -17.21 -21.99
C ARG A 4 -2.41 -18.17 -20.79
N LYS A 5 -1.30 -18.90 -20.62
CA LYS A 5 -1.08 -19.74 -19.43
C LYS A 5 -1.14 -18.82 -18.21
N ILE A 6 -2.15 -19.00 -17.36
CA ILE A 6 -2.20 -18.33 -16.05
C ILE A 6 -1.06 -18.98 -15.23
N THR A 7 0.08 -18.32 -15.20
CA THR A 7 1.16 -18.70 -14.28
C THR A 7 0.73 -18.33 -12.87
N THR A 8 0.90 -19.26 -11.93
CA THR A 8 0.70 -19.03 -10.49
C THR A 8 1.44 -17.76 -10.08
N PRO A 9 0.83 -16.84 -9.31
CA PRO A 9 1.49 -15.61 -8.88
C PRO A 9 2.79 -15.95 -8.14
N GLU A 10 3.90 -15.39 -8.58
CA GLU A 10 5.21 -15.66 -8.01
C GLU A 10 5.51 -14.61 -6.94
N PHE A 11 5.83 -15.07 -5.72
CA PHE A 11 6.35 -14.22 -4.66
C PHE A 11 7.85 -14.02 -4.86
N ILE A 12 8.26 -12.81 -5.17
CA ILE A 12 9.66 -12.49 -5.42
C ILE A 12 10.24 -11.58 -4.34
N PRO A 13 11.53 -11.77 -3.96
CA PRO A 13 12.20 -10.85 -3.04
C PRO A 13 12.40 -9.50 -3.72
N VAL A 14 12.21 -8.41 -2.97
CA VAL A 14 12.49 -7.06 -3.46
C VAL A 14 13.97 -6.78 -3.27
N THR A 15 14.73 -6.97 -4.34
CA THR A 15 16.19 -6.74 -4.38
C THR A 15 16.53 -5.25 -4.57
N LYS A 16 17.80 -4.89 -4.30
CA LYS A 16 18.30 -3.54 -4.61
C LYS A 16 18.15 -3.17 -6.08
N SER A 17 18.25 -4.14 -6.99
CA SER A 17 18.04 -3.93 -8.44
C SER A 17 16.59 -3.60 -8.74
N LEU A 18 15.63 -4.34 -8.17
CA LEU A 18 14.20 -4.06 -8.32
C LEU A 18 13.84 -2.70 -7.72
N MET A 19 14.41 -2.34 -6.56
CA MET A 19 14.26 -1.00 -5.98
C MET A 19 14.81 0.10 -6.88
N THR A 20 15.92 -0.14 -7.58
CA THR A 20 16.45 0.83 -8.57
C THR A 20 15.44 1.07 -9.70
N SER A 21 14.75 0.04 -10.15
CA SER A 21 13.67 0.17 -11.14
C SER A 21 12.44 0.90 -10.56
N ALA A 22 12.04 0.58 -9.33
CA ALA A 22 10.97 1.27 -8.62
C ALA A 22 11.25 2.77 -8.44
N ILE A 23 12.49 3.15 -8.11
CA ILE A 23 12.91 4.55 -7.97
C ILE A 23 12.81 5.32 -9.30
N LYS A 24 13.13 4.68 -10.43
CA LYS A 24 12.94 5.31 -11.75
C LYS A 24 11.47 5.61 -12.03
N ILE A 25 10.57 4.66 -11.70
CA ILE A 25 9.12 4.84 -11.83
C ILE A 25 8.65 5.94 -10.87
N TYR A 26 9.09 5.92 -9.61
CA TYR A 26 8.80 6.94 -8.61
C TYR A 26 9.19 8.35 -9.09
N SER A 27 10.42 8.50 -9.58
CA SER A 27 10.93 9.80 -10.09
C SER A 27 10.12 10.29 -11.29
N THR A 28 9.70 9.39 -12.18
CA THR A 28 8.84 9.72 -13.32
C THR A 28 7.46 10.15 -12.86
N TRP A 29 6.85 9.40 -11.93
CA TRP A 29 5.57 9.75 -11.32
C TRP A 29 5.64 11.12 -10.62
N LYS A 30 6.64 11.34 -9.78
CA LYS A 30 6.83 12.61 -9.03
C LYS A 30 6.94 13.81 -9.98
N LYS A 31 7.69 13.67 -11.08
CA LYS A 31 7.80 14.71 -12.10
C LYS A 31 6.46 14.99 -12.77
N LEU A 32 5.74 13.93 -13.16
CA LEU A 32 4.43 14.07 -13.82
C LEU A 32 3.38 14.65 -12.88
N ASP A 33 3.35 14.20 -11.61
CA ASP A 33 2.49 14.71 -10.57
C ASP A 33 2.69 16.23 -10.38
N GLY A 34 3.94 16.69 -10.27
CA GLY A 34 4.26 18.12 -10.19
C GLY A 34 3.85 18.92 -11.42
N GLN A 35 3.93 18.35 -12.62
CA GLN A 35 3.45 19.00 -13.84
C GLN A 35 1.93 19.15 -13.86
N ILE A 36 1.21 18.15 -13.37
CA ILE A 36 -0.26 18.20 -13.25
C ILE A 36 -0.68 19.16 -12.14
N ASP A 37 -0.01 19.15 -10.99
CA ASP A 37 -0.29 20.08 -9.89
C ASP A 37 -0.15 21.55 -10.31
N ALA A 38 0.72 21.85 -11.29
CA ALA A 38 0.89 23.19 -11.84
C ALA A 38 -0.33 23.71 -12.65
N ILE A 39 -1.18 22.82 -13.15
CA ILE A 39 -2.33 23.15 -14.02
C ILE A 39 -3.66 22.68 -13.45
N SER A 40 -3.66 21.89 -12.38
CA SER A 40 -4.86 21.27 -11.78
C SER A 40 -4.74 21.20 -10.27
N THR A 41 -5.86 21.29 -9.59
CA THR A 41 -5.94 21.06 -8.13
C THR A 41 -5.97 19.57 -7.75
N ARG A 42 -5.92 18.69 -8.73
CA ARG A 42 -5.99 17.25 -8.56
C ARG A 42 -4.76 16.60 -9.17
N GLY A 43 -3.85 16.15 -8.31
CA GLY A 43 -2.65 15.40 -8.70
C GLY A 43 -2.95 14.00 -9.24
N ILE A 44 -1.91 13.24 -9.51
CA ILE A 44 -1.97 11.87 -10.01
C ILE A 44 -1.94 10.90 -8.83
N ASN A 45 -2.80 9.89 -8.87
CA ASN A 45 -2.77 8.83 -7.85
C ASN A 45 -1.37 8.20 -7.77
N PHE A 46 -0.91 8.00 -6.54
CA PHE A 46 0.32 7.27 -6.30
C PHE A 46 0.16 5.80 -6.75
N PRO A 47 1.10 5.24 -7.53
CA PRO A 47 1.00 3.86 -7.98
C PRO A 47 1.04 2.88 -6.80
N GLY A 48 0.05 1.98 -6.71
CA GLY A 48 -0.06 0.99 -5.64
C GLY A 48 1.17 0.09 -5.56
N GLU A 49 1.68 -0.33 -6.73
CA GLU A 49 2.85 -1.18 -6.85
C GLU A 49 4.12 -0.56 -6.22
N LEU A 50 4.24 0.76 -6.20
CA LEU A 50 5.35 1.42 -5.51
C LEU A 50 5.21 1.32 -4.00
N SER A 51 3.98 1.47 -3.46
CA SER A 51 3.72 1.25 -2.03
C SER A 51 4.07 -0.17 -1.61
N GLU A 52 3.64 -1.15 -2.41
CA GLU A 52 3.92 -2.58 -2.19
C GLU A 52 5.44 -2.85 -2.19
N LEU A 53 6.16 -2.35 -3.20
CA LEU A 53 7.62 -2.52 -3.30
C LEU A 53 8.36 -1.85 -2.14
N PHE A 54 7.94 -0.65 -1.72
CA PHE A 54 8.56 0.06 -0.60
C PHE A 54 8.33 -0.68 0.73
N ALA A 55 7.10 -1.15 0.99
CA ALA A 55 6.79 -1.96 2.15
C ALA A 55 7.59 -3.28 2.16
N CYS A 56 7.59 -4.00 1.04
CA CYS A 56 8.31 -5.26 0.92
C CYS A 56 9.81 -5.09 1.12
N TYR A 57 10.40 -4.03 0.58
CA TYR A 57 11.82 -3.74 0.78
C TYR A 57 12.15 -3.40 2.24
N ALA A 58 11.36 -2.54 2.86
CA ALA A 58 11.58 -2.11 4.24
C ALA A 58 11.40 -3.26 5.24
N LEU A 59 10.39 -4.10 5.05
CA LEU A 59 10.02 -5.19 5.97
C LEU A 59 10.63 -6.54 5.58
N GLN A 60 11.41 -6.61 4.49
CA GLN A 60 11.98 -7.86 3.95
C GLN A 60 10.90 -8.90 3.60
N LEU A 61 9.77 -8.45 3.09
CA LEU A 61 8.70 -9.29 2.58
C LEU A 61 8.98 -9.71 1.14
N LYS A 62 8.26 -10.72 0.66
CA LYS A 62 8.23 -11.07 -0.77
C LYS A 62 7.06 -10.36 -1.43
N TRP A 63 7.33 -9.65 -2.52
CA TRP A 63 6.32 -8.97 -3.32
C TRP A 63 5.60 -9.95 -4.23
N LYS A 64 4.29 -9.80 -4.36
CA LYS A 64 3.47 -10.62 -5.25
C LYS A 64 3.15 -9.85 -6.52
N LYS A 65 3.65 -10.35 -7.63
CA LYS A 65 3.40 -9.77 -8.95
C LYS A 65 2.00 -10.16 -9.48
N GLY A 66 0.96 -9.64 -8.87
CA GLY A 66 -0.44 -9.86 -9.25
C GLY A 66 -1.13 -11.03 -8.50
N GLY A 67 -2.46 -11.06 -8.55
CA GLY A 67 -3.31 -12.01 -7.82
C GLY A 67 -3.77 -11.49 -6.45
N GLN A 68 -4.28 -12.35 -5.57
CA GLN A 68 -4.73 -11.97 -4.23
C GLN A 68 -3.57 -11.66 -3.28
N GLY A 69 -3.70 -10.57 -2.50
CA GLY A 69 -2.70 -10.06 -1.58
C GLY A 69 -1.52 -9.40 -2.31
N ASP A 70 -0.86 -8.47 -1.67
CA ASP A 70 0.20 -7.65 -2.26
C ASP A 70 1.59 -8.18 -1.89
N ALA A 71 1.70 -8.82 -0.72
CA ALA A 71 2.97 -9.33 -0.21
C ALA A 71 2.79 -10.62 0.63
N TYR A 72 3.91 -11.30 0.85
CA TYR A 72 4.00 -12.48 1.69
C TYR A 72 5.14 -12.34 2.70
N ASP A 73 4.82 -12.59 3.97
CA ASP A 73 5.81 -12.66 5.05
C ASP A 73 6.30 -14.11 5.22
N PRO A 74 7.51 -14.45 4.76
CA PRO A 74 8.02 -15.81 4.85
C PRO A 74 8.41 -16.24 6.28
N LYS A 75 8.57 -15.28 7.21
CA LYS A 75 8.91 -15.58 8.61
C LYS A 75 7.69 -16.01 9.42
N ARG A 76 6.51 -15.51 9.04
CA ARG A 76 5.25 -15.74 9.76
C ARG A 76 4.24 -16.52 8.92
N ASP A 77 4.61 -16.91 7.70
CA ASP A 77 3.76 -17.67 6.74
C ASP A 77 2.39 -17.03 6.55
N ARG A 78 2.36 -15.74 6.13
CA ARG A 78 1.12 -14.99 6.04
C ARG A 78 1.08 -14.02 4.86
N ILE A 79 -0.13 -13.81 4.35
CA ILE A 79 -0.42 -12.83 3.30
C ILE A 79 -0.61 -11.44 3.91
N ILE A 80 -0.04 -10.45 3.27
CA ILE A 80 -0.06 -9.05 3.67
C ILE A 80 -0.78 -8.23 2.58
N GLU A 81 -1.64 -7.35 3.01
CA GLU A 81 -2.24 -6.31 2.17
C GLU A 81 -1.49 -5.00 2.38
N VAL A 82 -1.20 -4.29 1.29
CA VAL A 82 -0.51 -3.00 1.35
C VAL A 82 -1.40 -1.92 0.75
N LYS A 83 -1.53 -0.82 1.45
CA LYS A 83 -2.13 0.40 0.93
C LYS A 83 -1.13 1.55 1.09
N GLY A 84 -1.20 2.52 0.18
CA GLY A 84 -0.30 3.65 0.27
C GLY A 84 -0.87 4.92 -0.31
N SER A 85 -0.28 6.04 0.09
CA SER A 85 -0.65 7.36 -0.36
C SER A 85 0.55 8.31 -0.32
N ALA A 86 0.62 9.18 -1.33
CA ALA A 86 1.51 10.34 -1.35
C ALA A 86 0.74 11.66 -1.21
N SER A 87 -0.54 11.59 -0.86
CA SER A 87 -1.38 12.78 -0.70
C SER A 87 -1.02 13.56 0.56
N TYR A 88 -1.03 14.87 0.49
CA TYR A 88 -0.96 15.75 1.67
C TYR A 88 -2.25 15.73 2.51
N LYS A 89 -3.35 15.30 1.90
CA LYS A 89 -4.66 15.12 2.55
C LYS A 89 -4.84 13.64 2.91
N ASP A 90 -6.01 13.33 3.46
CA ASP A 90 -6.41 11.94 3.71
C ASP A 90 -6.36 11.11 2.41
N ASP A 91 -5.92 9.87 2.54
CA ASP A 91 -6.01 8.89 1.48
C ASP A 91 -7.45 8.44 1.22
N LEU A 92 -7.68 7.80 0.10
CA LEU A 92 -8.91 7.07 -0.19
C LEU A 92 -8.57 5.67 -0.69
N SER A 93 -8.31 4.79 0.25
CA SER A 93 -7.97 3.39 -0.03
C SER A 93 -9.20 2.57 -0.36
N SER A 94 -9.09 1.66 -1.32
CA SER A 94 -10.14 0.73 -1.75
C SER A 94 -9.74 -0.69 -1.43
N PHE A 95 -10.68 -1.50 -0.94
CA PHE A 95 -10.46 -2.90 -0.61
C PHE A 95 -11.32 -3.81 -1.47
N SER A 96 -10.82 -5.00 -1.78
CA SER A 96 -11.57 -6.03 -2.48
C SER A 96 -12.67 -6.60 -1.58
N PRO A 97 -13.85 -6.94 -2.12
CA PRO A 97 -14.91 -7.58 -1.32
C PRO A 97 -14.54 -8.97 -0.81
N SER A 98 -13.67 -9.68 -1.51
CA SER A 98 -13.34 -11.09 -1.26
C SER A 98 -11.91 -11.33 -0.76
N GLU A 99 -11.14 -10.26 -0.52
CA GLU A 99 -9.75 -10.38 -0.14
C GLU A 99 -9.60 -10.70 1.34
N THR A 100 -8.67 -11.63 1.63
CA THR A 100 -8.29 -11.99 3.00
C THR A 100 -6.79 -11.82 3.17
N PHE A 101 -6.39 -11.24 4.29
CA PHE A 101 -5.00 -11.01 4.66
C PHE A 101 -4.83 -11.07 6.18
N ALA A 102 -3.63 -11.33 6.63
CA ALA A 102 -3.29 -11.43 8.04
C ALA A 102 -2.89 -10.07 8.64
N GLU A 103 -2.46 -9.13 7.81
CA GLU A 103 -2.11 -7.78 8.26
C GLU A 103 -2.21 -6.77 7.12
N LEU A 104 -2.68 -5.57 7.44
CA LEU A 104 -2.65 -4.39 6.60
C LEU A 104 -1.40 -3.56 6.92
N ILE A 105 -0.59 -3.30 5.91
CA ILE A 105 0.52 -2.33 5.97
C ILE A 105 0.08 -1.06 5.26
N PHE A 106 0.36 0.10 5.86
CA PHE A 106 0.14 1.38 5.22
C PHE A 106 1.46 2.10 4.95
N VAL A 107 1.61 2.65 3.75
CA VAL A 107 2.79 3.38 3.31
C VAL A 107 2.42 4.83 3.04
N LYS A 108 2.92 5.74 3.87
CA LYS A 108 2.80 7.18 3.64
C LYS A 108 4.05 7.69 2.95
N VAL A 109 3.90 8.18 1.72
CA VAL A 109 5.03 8.73 0.97
C VAL A 109 5.07 10.25 1.15
N ASP A 110 6.19 10.74 1.63
CA ASP A 110 6.57 12.15 1.65
C ASP A 110 7.36 12.44 0.37
N LYS A 111 6.65 12.94 -0.63
CA LYS A 111 7.25 13.22 -1.94
C LYS A 111 8.21 14.41 -1.93
N ASP A 112 8.16 15.28 -0.93
CA ASP A 112 9.04 16.45 -0.84
C ASP A 112 10.43 16.06 -0.34
N ASN A 113 10.47 15.11 0.62
CA ASN A 113 11.69 14.62 1.23
C ASN A 113 12.16 13.26 0.68
N ASP A 114 11.47 12.71 -0.32
CA ASP A 114 11.73 11.38 -0.91
C ASP A 114 11.78 10.25 0.13
N LYS A 115 10.85 10.30 1.09
CA LYS A 115 10.75 9.31 2.17
C LYS A 115 9.45 8.53 2.11
N ALA A 116 9.49 7.28 2.55
CA ALA A 116 8.29 6.49 2.78
C ALA A 116 8.26 6.04 4.25
N TYR A 117 7.16 6.33 4.93
CA TYR A 117 6.89 5.91 6.30
C TYR A 117 5.99 4.68 6.28
N ILE A 118 6.47 3.60 6.90
CA ILE A 118 5.81 2.29 6.90
C ILE A 118 5.11 2.11 8.25
N TYR A 119 3.82 1.81 8.20
CA TYR A 119 2.98 1.55 9.37
C TYR A 119 2.54 0.09 9.36
N GLU A 120 2.98 -0.69 10.35
CA GLU A 120 2.41 -2.00 10.65
C GLU A 120 1.15 -1.75 11.48
N THR A 121 -0.04 -1.92 10.88
CA THR A 121 -1.28 -1.46 11.50
C THR A 121 -1.83 -2.42 12.54
N GLY A 122 -1.44 -3.69 12.51
CA GLY A 122 -2.01 -4.75 13.33
C GLY A 122 -3.43 -5.13 12.94
N VAL A 123 -3.98 -4.57 11.86
CA VAL A 123 -5.33 -4.83 11.37
C VAL A 123 -5.30 -5.99 10.38
N ASP A 124 -5.99 -7.07 10.68
CA ASP A 124 -6.26 -8.16 9.73
C ASP A 124 -7.59 -7.96 8.99
N SER A 125 -7.94 -8.88 8.10
CA SER A 125 -9.19 -8.81 7.35
C SER A 125 -10.44 -8.93 8.23
N THR A 126 -10.35 -9.51 9.43
CA THR A 126 -11.46 -9.61 10.38
C THR A 126 -11.70 -8.29 11.10
N GLU A 127 -10.65 -7.67 11.59
CA GLU A 127 -10.70 -6.34 12.21
C GLU A 127 -11.09 -5.26 11.18
N LEU A 128 -10.60 -5.39 9.94
CA LEU A 128 -10.98 -4.48 8.85
C LEU A 128 -12.50 -4.42 8.65
N LYS A 129 -13.21 -5.56 8.74
CA LYS A 129 -14.67 -5.65 8.55
C LYS A 129 -15.45 -4.82 9.56
N LYS A 130 -14.90 -4.55 10.73
CA LYS A 130 -15.54 -3.78 11.80
C LYS A 130 -15.44 -2.26 11.60
N ILE A 131 -14.58 -1.80 10.69
CA ILE A 131 -14.34 -0.37 10.43
C ILE A 131 -15.54 0.21 9.68
N TYR A 132 -16.07 1.32 10.18
CA TYR A 132 -17.14 2.07 9.53
C TYR A 132 -16.60 2.80 8.27
N VAL A 133 -17.22 2.52 7.12
CA VAL A 133 -16.95 3.25 5.87
C VAL A 133 -17.61 4.63 5.91
N ASN A 134 -18.85 4.66 6.35
CA ASN A 134 -19.67 5.88 6.54
C ASN A 134 -20.31 5.87 7.94
N ALA A 135 -21.39 6.64 8.14
CA ALA A 135 -22.05 6.75 9.44
C ALA A 135 -22.80 5.48 9.87
N THR A 136 -23.21 4.63 8.92
CA THR A 136 -24.12 3.50 9.15
C THR A 136 -23.59 2.15 8.70
N GLU A 137 -22.67 2.12 7.73
CA GLU A 137 -22.19 0.88 7.11
C GLU A 137 -20.72 0.64 7.42
N THR A 138 -20.41 -0.60 7.74
CA THR A 138 -19.04 -1.09 7.93
C THR A 138 -18.43 -1.60 6.63
N VAL A 139 -17.12 -1.87 6.64
CA VAL A 139 -16.44 -2.60 5.58
C VAL A 139 -17.12 -3.95 5.34
N GLY A 140 -17.50 -4.66 6.41
CA GLY A 140 -18.18 -5.95 6.32
C GLY A 140 -19.52 -5.85 5.60
N ASP A 141 -20.32 -4.81 5.86
CA ASP A 141 -21.59 -4.58 5.17
C ASP A 141 -21.40 -4.35 3.67
N HIS A 142 -20.40 -3.52 3.29
CA HIS A 142 -20.04 -3.30 1.89
C HIS A 142 -19.61 -4.60 1.21
N GLN A 143 -18.75 -5.39 1.86
CA GLN A 143 -18.25 -6.65 1.31
C GLN A 143 -19.37 -7.68 1.14
N ALA A 144 -20.27 -7.80 2.12
CA ALA A 144 -21.44 -8.68 2.03
C ALA A 144 -22.37 -8.31 0.88
N ALA A 145 -22.45 -7.01 0.55
CA ALA A 145 -23.19 -6.50 -0.60
C ALA A 145 -22.42 -6.55 -1.92
N GLY A 146 -21.22 -7.17 -1.96
CA GLY A 146 -20.36 -7.23 -3.15
C GLY A 146 -19.78 -5.88 -3.58
N LYS A 147 -19.87 -4.86 -2.73
CA LYS A 147 -19.31 -3.51 -3.00
C LYS A 147 -17.86 -3.44 -2.56
N ARG A 148 -17.10 -2.55 -3.21
CA ARG A 148 -15.75 -2.20 -2.78
C ARG A 148 -15.81 -1.08 -1.75
N PRO A 149 -15.49 -1.35 -0.46
CA PRO A 149 -15.42 -0.29 0.55
C PRO A 149 -14.25 0.65 0.23
N ARG A 150 -14.48 1.95 0.45
CA ARG A 150 -13.48 2.99 0.29
C ARG A 150 -13.48 3.91 1.50
N PHE A 151 -12.32 4.08 2.11
CA PHE A 151 -12.15 4.99 3.24
C PHE A 151 -10.68 5.40 3.40
N SER A 152 -10.44 6.40 4.24
CA SER A 152 -9.07 6.80 4.59
C SER A 152 -8.51 5.88 5.67
N VAL A 153 -7.48 5.12 5.32
CA VAL A 153 -6.69 4.30 6.26
C VAL A 153 -5.96 5.22 7.24
N GLU A 154 -5.40 6.33 6.74
CA GLU A 154 -4.72 7.30 7.57
C GLU A 154 -5.63 7.84 8.68
N ARG A 155 -6.87 8.24 8.34
CA ARG A 155 -7.80 8.79 9.31
C ARG A 155 -8.40 7.74 10.24
N LYS A 156 -8.89 6.62 9.66
CA LYS A 156 -9.70 5.65 10.41
C LYS A 156 -8.89 4.58 11.14
N ILE A 157 -7.65 4.38 10.75
CA ILE A 157 -6.76 3.39 11.39
C ILE A 157 -5.57 4.10 12.04
N ILE A 158 -4.76 4.83 11.27
CA ILE A 158 -3.52 5.38 11.80
C ILE A 158 -3.78 6.43 12.89
N ARG A 159 -4.51 7.50 12.54
CA ARG A 159 -4.78 8.60 13.48
C ARG A 159 -5.73 8.19 14.59
N ALA A 160 -6.77 7.40 14.28
CA ALA A 160 -7.75 6.95 15.27
C ALA A 160 -7.10 6.11 16.39
N ASN A 161 -6.05 5.37 16.08
CA ASN A 161 -5.33 4.53 17.05
C ASN A 161 -3.98 5.14 17.49
N GLY A 162 -3.66 6.36 17.07
CA GLY A 162 -2.40 7.02 17.43
C GLY A 162 -1.15 6.28 16.95
N LEU A 163 -1.25 5.51 15.87
CA LEU A 163 -0.15 4.70 15.35
C LEU A 163 1.00 5.59 14.87
N LYS A 164 2.21 5.13 15.12
CA LYS A 164 3.44 5.73 14.62
C LYS A 164 4.03 4.83 13.52
N PRO A 165 4.80 5.39 12.57
CA PRO A 165 5.49 4.56 11.61
C PRO A 165 6.51 3.68 12.34
N THR A 166 6.66 2.45 11.90
CA THR A 166 7.64 1.49 12.45
C THR A 166 8.97 1.54 11.71
N TYR A 167 8.93 1.98 10.45
CA TYR A 167 10.13 2.16 9.62
C TYR A 167 10.01 3.41 8.75
N GLU A 168 11.18 4.01 8.49
CA GLU A 168 11.38 5.03 7.46
C GLU A 168 12.27 4.44 6.36
N LEU A 169 11.87 4.62 5.10
CA LEU A 169 12.69 4.32 3.93
C LEU A 169 13.08 5.64 3.27
N ASP A 170 14.37 5.92 3.19
CA ASP A 170 14.90 6.88 2.22
C ASP A 170 14.83 6.22 0.84
N ILE A 171 13.92 6.72 0.00
CA ILE A 171 13.61 6.10 -1.29
C ILE A 171 14.82 6.15 -2.21
N ILE A 172 15.52 7.28 -2.26
CA ILE A 172 16.64 7.50 -3.18
C ILE A 172 17.90 6.77 -2.71
N ALA A 173 18.24 6.89 -1.43
CA ALA A 173 19.39 6.21 -0.86
C ALA A 173 19.16 4.71 -0.63
N LYS A 174 17.91 4.24 -0.65
CA LYS A 174 17.53 2.85 -0.32
C LYS A 174 17.96 2.45 1.10
N VAL A 175 17.91 3.38 2.01
CA VAL A 175 18.25 3.16 3.41
C VAL A 175 16.96 3.01 4.22
N VAL A 176 16.89 1.93 5.00
CA VAL A 176 15.76 1.64 5.89
C VAL A 176 16.21 1.89 7.33
N THR A 177 15.46 2.70 8.03
CA THR A 177 15.66 2.98 9.47
C THR A 177 14.45 2.49 10.24
N LYS A 178 14.68 1.70 11.29
CA LYS A 178 13.63 1.35 12.24
C LYS A 178 13.43 2.53 13.20
N LEU A 179 12.16 2.93 13.40
CA LEU A 179 11.79 4.07 14.25
C LEU A 179 11.39 3.63 15.66
#